data_b479617ad4d3531d9c9cec71e191209b
#
_entry.id   b479617ad4d3531d9c9cec71e191209b
#
_cell.length_a   1.000
_cell.length_b   1.000
_cell.length_c   1.000
_cell.angle_alpha   90.00
_cell.angle_beta   90.00
_cell.angle_gamma   90.00
#
_symmetry.space_group_name_H-M   'P 1'
#
loop_
_entity.id
_entity.type
_entity.pdbx_description
1 polymer ?
#
loop_
_entity_poly.entity_id
_entity_poly.type
_entity_poly.pdbx_seq_one_letter_code
_entity_poly.pdbx_strand_id
1 'polypeptide(L)'
;MTTVSIPHTDVAGEPFPAARFIKEIGRGKNGARSMTRIDARALYRAMLEGRVSDLELGGILLSMRIKGESVDEIAGFLDAAEASFTPLAAPAGEFAPIIIPSYNGARKMANLTALLALLLARAGAPVLVHGVSSDPGRITTAEVLAALGVPASPDHAQTEAAMARGEVAFLPIASLAPRLAHMLSLRRVLGVRNSTHTLVKIMQPFAGPALRLVSYTHPEYLEMLGEYFLTSSDPARGDAFLMRGTEGETVANANKAQQIDWFHGGERTLLVEKQLLVEELPHLPAERDAATTAEWVAAVLRGEVPVPPSIAGQVEQCLMASRQIAARPR
;
A
#
# COMPACT_ATOMS: atom_id res chain seq x y z
N MET A 1 5.97 27.39 -15.73
CA MET A 1 4.83 26.45 -15.91
C MET A 1 5.26 25.43 -16.93
N THR A 2 5.71 24.28 -16.51
CA THR A 2 6.14 23.19 -17.40
C THR A 2 4.88 22.40 -17.78
N THR A 3 4.49 22.50 -19.03
CA THR A 3 3.36 21.75 -19.60
C THR A 3 3.72 20.27 -19.56
N VAL A 4 3.04 19.49 -18.69
CA VAL A 4 3.15 18.03 -18.70
C VAL A 4 2.34 17.52 -19.88
N SER A 5 3.02 17.16 -20.97
CA SER A 5 2.40 16.43 -22.07
C SER A 5 2.08 15.02 -21.59
N ILE A 6 0.80 14.70 -21.48
CA ILE A 6 0.36 13.33 -21.20
C ILE A 6 0.40 12.61 -22.55
N PRO A 7 1.18 11.51 -22.68
CA PRO A 7 1.16 10.74 -23.92
C PRO A 7 -0.24 10.13 -24.09
N HIS A 8 -0.90 10.42 -25.21
CA HIS A 8 -2.06 9.67 -25.66
C HIS A 8 -1.61 8.22 -25.90
N THR A 9 -2.03 7.33 -25.04
CA THR A 9 -1.88 5.89 -25.29
C THR A 9 -2.86 5.53 -26.39
N ASP A 10 -2.36 5.01 -27.51
CA ASP A 10 -3.18 4.40 -28.56
C ASP A 10 -4.10 3.37 -27.91
N VAL A 11 -5.41 3.59 -28.00
CA VAL A 11 -6.44 2.76 -27.38
C VAL A 11 -6.47 1.41 -28.10
N ALA A 12 -5.90 0.39 -27.50
CA ALA A 12 -5.97 -0.97 -28.02
C ALA A 12 -7.30 -1.61 -27.58
N GLY A 13 -8.38 -1.44 -28.38
CA GLY A 13 -9.64 -2.09 -28.14
C GLY A 13 -10.87 -1.23 -28.39
N GLU A 14 -12.06 -1.88 -28.43
CA GLU A 14 -13.33 -1.15 -28.55
C GLU A 14 -13.59 -0.24 -27.34
N PRO A 15 -14.13 0.98 -27.56
CA PRO A 15 -14.53 1.87 -26.48
C PRO A 15 -15.49 1.19 -25.51
N PHE A 16 -15.25 1.39 -24.20
CA PHE A 16 -16.12 0.83 -23.17
C PHE A 16 -17.30 1.76 -22.90
N PRO A 17 -18.56 1.24 -22.79
CA PRO A 17 -19.73 2.09 -22.58
C PRO A 17 -19.82 2.60 -21.13
N ALA A 18 -18.92 3.52 -20.74
CA ALA A 18 -18.78 4.02 -19.37
C ALA A 18 -19.92 4.92 -18.93
N ALA A 19 -20.61 5.61 -19.86
CA ALA A 19 -21.69 6.55 -19.56
C ALA A 19 -22.79 5.95 -18.67
N ARG A 20 -23.12 4.66 -18.83
CA ARG A 20 -24.13 3.99 -18.01
C ARG A 20 -23.73 3.93 -16.53
N PHE A 21 -22.45 3.72 -16.24
CA PHE A 21 -21.92 3.70 -14.87
C PHE A 21 -21.87 5.11 -14.28
N ILE A 22 -21.43 6.09 -15.07
CA ILE A 22 -21.38 7.49 -14.65
C ILE A 22 -22.78 7.97 -14.25
N LYS A 23 -23.81 7.56 -15.00
CA LYS A 23 -25.21 7.89 -14.68
C LYS A 23 -25.63 7.36 -13.30
N GLU A 24 -25.15 6.21 -12.85
CA GLU A 24 -25.50 5.64 -11.55
C GLU A 24 -24.66 6.23 -10.41
N ILE A 25 -23.33 6.27 -10.57
CA ILE A 25 -22.42 6.77 -9.53
C ILE A 25 -22.43 8.30 -9.41
N GLY A 26 -22.84 9.02 -10.45
CA GLY A 26 -22.84 10.48 -10.53
C GLY A 26 -24.15 11.16 -10.13
N ARG A 27 -25.13 10.47 -9.55
CA ARG A 27 -26.46 11.03 -9.17
C ARG A 27 -26.42 11.98 -7.98
N GLY A 28 -25.27 12.45 -7.56
CA GLY A 28 -25.09 13.30 -6.40
C GLY A 28 -25.06 12.50 -5.08
N LYS A 29 -24.81 13.20 -3.97
CA LYS A 29 -24.49 12.60 -2.67
C LYS A 29 -25.53 11.59 -2.16
N ASN A 30 -26.81 11.87 -2.38
CA ASN A 30 -27.92 11.05 -1.83
C ASN A 30 -28.56 10.13 -2.87
N GLY A 31 -28.23 10.27 -4.15
CA GLY A 31 -28.81 9.49 -5.24
C GLY A 31 -27.84 8.51 -5.90
N ALA A 32 -26.55 8.65 -5.62
CA ALA A 32 -25.53 7.78 -6.17
C ALA A 32 -25.72 6.33 -5.71
N ARG A 33 -25.51 5.39 -6.64
CA ARG A 33 -25.64 3.96 -6.39
C ARG A 33 -24.30 3.28 -6.55
N SER A 34 -24.04 2.27 -5.73
CA SER A 34 -22.86 1.43 -5.85
C SER A 34 -23.02 0.41 -6.97
N MET A 35 -21.91 0.07 -7.58
CA MET A 35 -21.81 -0.99 -8.57
C MET A 35 -21.66 -2.36 -7.88
N THR A 36 -22.06 -3.41 -8.57
CA THR A 36 -21.69 -4.77 -8.19
C THR A 36 -20.18 -4.99 -8.38
N ARG A 37 -19.58 -5.98 -7.70
CA ARG A 37 -18.17 -6.35 -7.89
C ARG A 37 -17.83 -6.64 -9.35
N ILE A 38 -18.74 -7.31 -10.09
CA ILE A 38 -18.54 -7.64 -11.50
C ILE A 38 -18.48 -6.38 -12.37
N ASP A 39 -19.42 -5.45 -12.17
CA ASP A 39 -19.47 -4.19 -12.91
C ASP A 39 -18.28 -3.29 -12.57
N ALA A 40 -17.92 -3.20 -11.30
CA ALA A 40 -16.76 -2.45 -10.83
C ALA A 40 -15.45 -3.00 -11.45
N ARG A 41 -15.28 -4.33 -11.46
CA ARG A 41 -14.15 -4.98 -12.13
C ARG A 41 -14.09 -4.64 -13.61
N ALA A 42 -15.22 -4.72 -14.32
CA ALA A 42 -15.29 -4.44 -15.75
C ALA A 42 -14.94 -2.98 -16.06
N LEU A 43 -15.50 -2.04 -15.29
CA LEU A 43 -15.23 -0.61 -15.43
C LEU A 43 -13.75 -0.29 -15.17
N TYR A 44 -13.22 -0.74 -14.03
CA TYR A 44 -11.83 -0.43 -13.65
C TYR A 44 -10.81 -1.05 -14.61
N ARG A 45 -11.08 -2.27 -15.08
CA ARG A 45 -10.29 -2.90 -16.15
C ARG A 45 -10.27 -2.04 -17.42
N ALA A 46 -11.43 -1.55 -17.86
CA ALA A 46 -11.52 -0.69 -19.04
C ALA A 46 -10.76 0.64 -18.84
N MET A 47 -10.79 1.22 -17.63
CA MET A 47 -9.99 2.40 -17.29
C MET A 47 -8.49 2.11 -17.38
N LEU A 48 -8.03 0.99 -16.83
CA LEU A 48 -6.62 0.58 -16.89
C LEU A 48 -6.14 0.25 -18.31
N GLU A 49 -7.03 -0.23 -19.17
CA GLU A 49 -6.76 -0.54 -20.58
C GLU A 49 -6.87 0.69 -21.51
N GLY A 50 -7.22 1.87 -20.96
CA GLY A 50 -7.38 3.10 -21.76
C GLY A 50 -8.62 3.08 -22.68
N ARG A 51 -9.62 2.23 -22.44
CA ARG A 51 -10.86 2.11 -23.22
C ARG A 51 -11.98 3.05 -22.76
N VAL A 52 -11.69 3.91 -21.80
CA VAL A 52 -12.57 4.96 -21.29
C VAL A 52 -11.96 6.29 -21.72
N SER A 53 -12.76 7.19 -22.31
CA SER A 53 -12.27 8.49 -22.75
C SER A 53 -11.84 9.35 -21.54
N ASP A 54 -10.93 10.32 -21.77
CA ASP A 54 -10.42 11.20 -20.71
C ASP A 54 -11.54 11.94 -19.96
N LEU A 55 -12.59 12.37 -20.70
CA LEU A 55 -13.76 13.04 -20.12
C LEU A 55 -14.55 12.10 -19.20
N GLU A 56 -14.81 10.87 -19.65
CA GLU A 56 -15.49 9.86 -18.86
C GLU A 56 -14.64 9.43 -17.65
N LEU A 57 -13.33 9.26 -17.84
CA LEU A 57 -12.39 8.91 -16.79
C LEU A 57 -12.41 9.97 -15.67
N GLY A 58 -12.29 11.25 -16.03
CA GLY A 58 -12.40 12.36 -15.08
C GLY A 58 -13.74 12.36 -14.35
N GLY A 59 -14.85 12.14 -15.07
CA GLY A 59 -16.19 12.02 -14.50
C GLY A 59 -16.31 10.87 -13.51
N ILE A 60 -15.79 9.68 -13.83
CA ILE A 60 -15.80 8.50 -12.94
C ILE A 60 -14.98 8.79 -11.67
N LEU A 61 -13.73 9.26 -11.82
CA LEU A 61 -12.84 9.47 -10.69
C LEU A 61 -13.40 10.48 -9.68
N LEU A 62 -13.99 11.58 -10.16
CA LEU A 62 -14.64 12.57 -9.30
C LEU A 62 -15.93 12.04 -8.67
N SER A 63 -16.76 11.33 -9.42
CA SER A 63 -18.00 10.75 -8.91
C SER A 63 -17.72 9.73 -7.81
N MET A 64 -16.75 8.84 -8.02
CA MET A 64 -16.31 7.88 -7.00
C MET A 64 -15.75 8.58 -5.77
N ARG A 65 -14.95 9.64 -5.94
CA ARG A 65 -14.41 10.43 -4.82
C ARG A 65 -15.51 11.09 -3.97
N ILE A 66 -16.59 11.55 -4.59
CA ILE A 66 -17.72 12.22 -3.92
C ILE A 66 -18.64 11.19 -3.25
N LYS A 67 -18.94 10.10 -3.95
CA LYS A 67 -19.80 9.02 -3.47
C LYS A 67 -19.15 8.22 -2.34
N GLY A 68 -17.88 7.96 -2.43
CA GLY A 68 -17.17 6.92 -1.67
C GLY A 68 -17.34 5.53 -2.29
N GLU A 69 -16.37 4.68 -2.11
CA GLU A 69 -16.40 3.30 -2.59
C GLU A 69 -17.18 2.39 -1.61
N SER A 70 -17.97 1.46 -2.15
CA SER A 70 -18.50 0.33 -1.39
C SER A 70 -17.48 -0.83 -1.35
N VAL A 71 -17.73 -1.81 -0.48
CA VAL A 71 -16.89 -3.03 -0.39
C VAL A 71 -16.85 -3.78 -1.73
N ASP A 72 -17.99 -3.94 -2.40
CA ASP A 72 -18.08 -4.57 -3.72
C ASP A 72 -17.27 -3.82 -4.79
N GLU A 73 -17.32 -2.49 -4.76
CA GLU A 73 -16.57 -1.65 -5.70
C GLU A 73 -15.06 -1.76 -5.45
N ILE A 74 -14.62 -1.70 -4.19
CA ILE A 74 -13.21 -1.91 -3.84
C ILE A 74 -12.75 -3.30 -4.26
N ALA A 75 -13.54 -4.34 -3.99
CA ALA A 75 -13.22 -5.71 -4.38
C ALA A 75 -13.09 -5.86 -5.90
N GLY A 76 -14.05 -5.33 -6.67
CA GLY A 76 -14.02 -5.39 -8.13
C GLY A 76 -12.88 -4.59 -8.74
N PHE A 77 -12.59 -3.40 -8.22
CA PHE A 77 -11.46 -2.58 -8.64
C PHE A 77 -10.13 -3.28 -8.34
N LEU A 78 -10.01 -3.90 -7.17
CA LEU A 78 -8.81 -4.64 -6.78
C LEU A 78 -8.60 -5.88 -7.66
N ASP A 79 -9.66 -6.64 -7.97
CA ASP A 79 -9.59 -7.76 -8.90
C ASP A 79 -9.02 -7.34 -10.27
N ALA A 80 -9.45 -6.18 -10.79
CA ALA A 80 -8.94 -5.64 -12.05
C ALA A 80 -7.50 -5.10 -11.91
N ALA A 81 -7.19 -4.46 -10.79
CA ALA A 81 -5.86 -3.93 -10.51
C ALA A 81 -4.81 -5.05 -10.44
N GLU A 82 -5.08 -6.10 -9.66
CA GLU A 82 -4.17 -7.25 -9.50
C GLU A 82 -4.03 -8.07 -10.80
N ALA A 83 -5.06 -8.12 -11.63
CA ALA A 83 -4.99 -8.75 -12.95
C ALA A 83 -4.21 -7.91 -14.00
N SER A 84 -3.82 -6.67 -13.68
CA SER A 84 -3.16 -5.76 -14.63
C SER A 84 -1.63 -5.81 -14.61
N PHE A 85 -1.03 -6.59 -13.71
CA PHE A 85 0.42 -6.78 -13.60
C PHE A 85 0.76 -8.26 -13.36
N THR A 86 2.01 -8.62 -13.63
CA THR A 86 2.52 -9.96 -13.35
C THR A 86 2.84 -10.09 -11.87
N PRO A 87 2.33 -11.09 -11.16
CA PRO A 87 2.65 -11.29 -9.76
C PRO A 87 4.11 -11.73 -9.56
N LEU A 88 4.68 -11.35 -8.41
CA LEU A 88 6.01 -11.77 -7.98
C LEU A 88 5.99 -13.20 -7.43
N ALA A 89 7.10 -13.91 -7.58
CA ALA A 89 7.37 -15.14 -6.86
C ALA A 89 7.92 -14.85 -5.46
N ALA A 90 7.41 -15.56 -4.46
CA ALA A 90 7.91 -15.49 -3.10
C ALA A 90 9.10 -16.45 -2.94
N PRO A 91 10.21 -16.05 -2.26
CA PRO A 91 11.24 -16.99 -1.88
C PRO A 91 10.68 -18.03 -0.91
N ALA A 92 11.15 -19.26 -1.01
CA ALA A 92 10.83 -20.31 -0.04
C ALA A 92 11.56 -20.03 1.28
N GLY A 93 10.90 -20.28 2.41
CA GLY A 93 11.50 -20.07 3.72
C GLY A 93 10.52 -20.25 4.87
N GLU A 94 10.99 -19.89 6.07
CA GLU A 94 10.22 -19.95 7.32
C GLU A 94 9.09 -18.90 7.36
N PHE A 95 9.24 -17.81 6.60
CA PHE A 95 8.33 -16.69 6.60
C PHE A 95 7.66 -16.51 5.23
N ALA A 96 6.38 -16.19 5.22
CA ALA A 96 5.72 -15.64 4.05
C ALA A 96 6.18 -14.19 3.79
N PRO A 97 6.10 -13.67 2.55
CA PRO A 97 6.47 -12.30 2.30
C PRO A 97 5.66 -11.30 3.11
N ILE A 98 6.32 -10.21 3.54
CA ILE A 98 5.69 -9.07 4.19
C ILE A 98 5.68 -7.90 3.21
N ILE A 99 4.48 -7.37 2.93
CA ILE A 99 4.24 -6.31 1.96
C ILE A 99 4.05 -4.98 2.69
N ILE A 100 4.87 -4.00 2.36
CA ILE A 100 4.85 -2.65 2.93
C ILE A 100 4.53 -1.63 1.82
N PRO A 101 3.26 -1.23 1.65
CA PRO A 101 2.91 -0.17 0.71
C PRO A 101 3.35 1.19 1.24
N SER A 102 4.07 1.98 0.43
CA SER A 102 4.57 3.31 0.78
C SER A 102 4.27 4.32 -0.32
N TYR A 103 3.16 5.04 -0.16
CA TYR A 103 2.61 5.96 -1.17
C TYR A 103 2.40 7.39 -0.66
N ASN A 104 2.64 7.63 0.61
CA ASN A 104 2.41 8.95 1.19
C ASN A 104 3.70 9.69 1.51
N GLY A 105 4.71 9.00 2.02
CA GLY A 105 5.87 9.63 2.62
C GLY A 105 5.53 10.42 3.89
N ALA A 106 6.53 10.91 4.60
CA ALA A 106 6.38 11.66 5.83
C ALA A 106 6.68 13.16 5.62
N ARG A 107 5.99 14.02 6.37
CA ARG A 107 6.11 15.47 6.30
C ARG A 107 6.36 16.13 7.67
N LYS A 108 5.75 15.58 8.71
CA LYS A 108 5.80 16.13 10.08
C LYS A 108 6.76 15.38 10.99
N MET A 109 7.07 14.13 10.64
CA MET A 109 7.96 13.25 11.38
C MET A 109 8.98 12.63 10.42
N ALA A 110 10.07 12.06 10.94
CA ALA A 110 10.97 11.23 10.15
C ALA A 110 10.22 9.98 9.62
N ASN A 111 10.52 9.55 8.40
CA ASN A 111 9.89 8.38 7.80
C ASN A 111 10.59 7.09 8.25
N LEU A 112 10.06 6.46 9.30
CA LEU A 112 10.64 5.24 9.89
C LEU A 112 10.17 3.94 9.22
N THR A 113 9.48 3.99 8.08
CA THR A 113 9.07 2.80 7.33
C THR A 113 10.28 1.98 6.87
N ALA A 114 11.39 2.65 6.53
CA ALA A 114 12.64 1.99 6.19
C ALA A 114 13.22 1.17 7.38
N LEU A 115 13.11 1.68 8.62
CA LEU A 115 13.51 0.94 9.81
C LEU A 115 12.70 -0.34 9.97
N LEU A 116 11.37 -0.25 9.88
CA LEU A 116 10.48 -1.41 9.94
C LEU A 116 10.88 -2.48 8.92
N ALA A 117 11.07 -2.07 7.66
CA ALA A 117 11.46 -2.99 6.58
C ALA A 117 12.79 -3.70 6.86
N LEU A 118 13.82 -2.95 7.30
CA LEU A 118 15.14 -3.49 7.57
C LEU A 118 15.17 -4.39 8.81
N LEU A 119 14.42 -4.09 9.86
CA LEU A 119 14.29 -4.96 11.03
C LEU A 119 13.64 -6.30 10.68
N LEU A 120 12.59 -6.28 9.86
CA LEU A 120 11.91 -7.49 9.39
C LEU A 120 12.83 -8.36 8.52
N ALA A 121 13.54 -7.74 7.57
CA ALA A 121 14.49 -8.47 6.72
C ALA A 121 15.67 -9.04 7.53
N ARG A 122 16.21 -8.29 8.50
CA ARG A 122 17.25 -8.76 9.41
C ARG A 122 16.82 -9.96 10.25
N ALA A 123 15.52 -10.08 10.55
CA ALA A 123 14.94 -11.23 11.23
C ALA A 123 14.67 -12.42 10.29
N GLY A 124 15.00 -12.31 8.99
CA GLY A 124 14.90 -13.38 7.99
C GLY A 124 13.59 -13.38 7.20
N ALA A 125 12.67 -12.43 7.40
CA ALA A 125 11.45 -12.36 6.62
C ALA A 125 11.72 -11.73 5.23
N PRO A 126 11.16 -12.27 4.13
CA PRO A 126 11.17 -11.61 2.83
C PRO A 126 10.34 -10.32 2.87
N VAL A 127 10.92 -9.17 2.56
CA VAL A 127 10.25 -7.86 2.66
C VAL A 127 10.19 -7.18 1.31
N LEU A 128 8.99 -6.88 0.86
CA LEU A 128 8.72 -6.04 -0.30
C LEU A 128 8.17 -4.69 0.16
N VAL A 129 8.91 -3.63 -0.08
CA VAL A 129 8.39 -2.27 -0.05
C VAL A 129 8.01 -1.89 -1.48
N HIS A 130 6.78 -1.46 -1.71
CA HIS A 130 6.39 -0.92 -3.02
C HIS A 130 5.71 0.44 -2.86
N GLY A 131 5.94 1.32 -3.83
CA GLY A 131 5.41 2.68 -3.66
C GLY A 131 5.92 3.68 -4.68
N VAL A 132 5.87 4.96 -4.28
CA VAL A 132 6.39 6.06 -5.07
C VAL A 132 7.85 6.34 -4.73
N SER A 133 8.65 6.67 -5.74
CA SER A 133 10.09 6.95 -5.56
C SER A 133 10.35 8.36 -5.01
N SER A 134 9.43 9.31 -5.23
CA SER A 134 9.54 10.70 -4.77
C SER A 134 8.18 11.36 -4.62
N ASP A 135 8.11 12.37 -3.75
CA ASP A 135 6.96 13.27 -3.59
C ASP A 135 7.47 14.70 -3.37
N PRO A 136 6.95 15.74 -4.05
CA PRO A 136 7.46 17.11 -3.94
C PRO A 136 7.40 17.74 -2.55
N GLY A 137 6.58 17.21 -1.66
CA GLY A 137 6.36 17.82 -0.33
C GLY A 137 6.59 16.87 0.84
N ARG A 138 7.14 15.67 0.58
CA ARG A 138 7.29 14.62 1.59
C ARG A 138 8.55 13.80 1.35
N ILE A 139 9.12 13.28 2.41
CA ILE A 139 10.24 12.33 2.34
C ILE A 139 9.66 10.93 2.21
N THR A 140 9.93 10.29 1.07
CA THR A 140 9.46 8.94 0.78
C THR A 140 10.34 7.87 1.43
N THR A 141 9.80 6.68 1.60
CA THR A 141 10.58 5.52 2.06
C THR A 141 11.69 5.17 1.06
N ALA A 142 11.44 5.38 -0.24
CA ALA A 142 12.44 5.17 -1.29
C ALA A 142 13.69 6.04 -1.10
N GLU A 143 13.51 7.33 -0.74
CA GLU A 143 14.62 8.25 -0.51
C GLU A 143 15.44 7.83 0.73
N VAL A 144 14.77 7.41 1.81
CA VAL A 144 15.46 6.91 3.01
C VAL A 144 16.20 5.59 2.75
N LEU A 145 15.57 4.64 2.04
CA LEU A 145 16.21 3.37 1.65
C LEU A 145 17.42 3.62 0.73
N ALA A 146 17.32 4.53 -0.23
CA ALA A 146 18.41 4.89 -1.10
C ALA A 146 19.61 5.49 -0.31
N ALA A 147 19.34 6.36 0.68
CA ALA A 147 20.36 6.91 1.57
C ALA A 147 21.00 5.84 2.47
N LEU A 148 20.31 4.72 2.72
CA LEU A 148 20.83 3.54 3.43
C LEU A 148 21.56 2.55 2.51
N GLY A 149 21.71 2.86 1.22
CA GLY A 149 22.36 1.97 0.26
C GLY A 149 21.45 0.86 -0.30
N VAL A 150 20.15 0.97 -0.12
CA VAL A 150 19.14 0.05 -0.70
C VAL A 150 18.48 0.74 -1.90
N PRO A 151 18.97 0.53 -3.12
CA PRO A 151 18.44 1.17 -4.31
C PRO A 151 17.08 0.57 -4.71
N ALA A 152 16.31 1.33 -5.50
CA ALA A 152 15.11 0.81 -6.10
C ALA A 152 15.42 -0.34 -7.07
N SER A 153 14.66 -1.44 -6.97
CA SER A 153 14.71 -2.53 -7.93
C SER A 153 14.09 -2.07 -9.26
N PRO A 154 14.76 -2.25 -10.38
CA PRO A 154 14.24 -1.81 -11.68
C PRO A 154 13.11 -2.68 -12.21
N ASP A 155 13.06 -3.95 -11.79
CA ASP A 155 12.13 -4.96 -12.30
C ASP A 155 11.83 -6.07 -11.27
N HIS A 156 10.95 -7.00 -11.66
CA HIS A 156 10.53 -8.13 -10.84
C HIS A 156 11.69 -9.09 -10.53
N ALA A 157 12.52 -9.42 -11.52
CA ALA A 157 13.60 -10.40 -11.35
C ALA A 157 14.62 -9.94 -10.30
N GLN A 158 15.00 -8.66 -10.33
CA GLN A 158 15.93 -8.09 -9.34
C GLN A 158 15.28 -7.96 -7.96
N THR A 159 13.96 -7.67 -7.91
CA THR A 159 13.18 -7.65 -6.67
C THR A 159 13.18 -9.03 -6.01
N GLU A 160 12.86 -10.08 -6.77
CA GLU A 160 12.85 -11.47 -6.30
C GLU A 160 14.24 -11.93 -5.85
N ALA A 161 15.26 -11.59 -6.62
CA ALA A 161 16.66 -11.90 -6.27
C ALA A 161 17.12 -11.21 -4.98
N ALA A 162 16.75 -9.95 -4.74
CA ALA A 162 17.07 -9.24 -3.50
C ALA A 162 16.41 -9.92 -2.29
N MET A 163 15.12 -10.22 -2.37
CA MET A 163 14.42 -10.94 -1.30
C MET A 163 14.99 -12.34 -1.05
N ALA A 164 15.41 -13.06 -2.10
CA ALA A 164 16.05 -14.37 -1.96
C ALA A 164 17.42 -14.32 -1.25
N ARG A 165 18.11 -13.16 -1.29
CA ARG A 165 19.32 -12.91 -0.51
C ARG A 165 19.06 -12.43 0.92
N GLY A 166 17.79 -12.29 1.34
CA GLY A 166 17.41 -11.74 2.64
C GLY A 166 17.52 -10.22 2.71
N GLU A 167 17.55 -9.53 1.58
CA GLU A 167 17.62 -8.07 1.48
C GLU A 167 16.20 -7.48 1.36
N VAL A 168 16.03 -6.24 1.83
CA VAL A 168 14.81 -5.47 1.54
C VAL A 168 14.78 -5.13 0.06
N ALA A 169 13.65 -5.42 -0.59
CA ALA A 169 13.42 -4.98 -1.96
C ALA A 169 12.48 -3.76 -1.98
N PHE A 170 12.88 -2.68 -2.64
CA PHE A 170 11.99 -1.57 -2.98
C PHE A 170 11.64 -1.61 -4.46
N LEU A 171 10.38 -1.89 -4.79
CA LEU A 171 9.89 -1.92 -6.17
C LEU A 171 8.98 -0.71 -6.43
N PRO A 172 9.39 0.25 -7.27
CA PRO A 172 8.55 1.38 -7.64
C PRO A 172 7.23 0.92 -8.27
N ILE A 173 6.13 1.60 -7.97
CA ILE A 173 4.83 1.28 -8.57
C ILE A 173 4.85 1.37 -10.10
N ALA A 174 5.69 2.24 -10.66
CA ALA A 174 5.87 2.36 -12.10
C ALA A 174 6.45 1.08 -12.74
N SER A 175 7.30 0.34 -12.00
CA SER A 175 7.86 -0.94 -12.42
C SER A 175 6.94 -2.12 -12.08
N LEU A 176 6.28 -2.09 -10.91
CA LEU A 176 5.36 -3.15 -10.47
C LEU A 176 4.08 -3.17 -11.32
N ALA A 177 3.43 -2.02 -11.45
CA ALA A 177 2.10 -1.90 -12.07
C ALA A 177 1.98 -0.54 -12.79
N PRO A 178 2.54 -0.40 -14.01
CA PRO A 178 2.59 0.88 -14.75
C PRO A 178 1.23 1.53 -14.96
N ARG A 179 0.18 0.73 -15.19
CA ARG A 179 -1.18 1.22 -15.37
C ARG A 179 -1.74 1.84 -14.09
N LEU A 180 -1.45 1.27 -12.93
CA LEU A 180 -1.82 1.85 -11.63
C LEU A 180 -1.00 3.11 -11.34
N ALA A 181 0.28 3.14 -11.70
CA ALA A 181 1.12 4.34 -11.59
C ALA A 181 0.54 5.50 -12.41
N HIS A 182 0.05 5.24 -13.63
CA HIS A 182 -0.65 6.23 -14.43
C HIS A 182 -1.90 6.75 -13.70
N MET A 183 -2.76 5.86 -13.20
CA MET A 183 -3.98 6.25 -12.47
C MET A 183 -3.68 7.10 -11.22
N LEU A 184 -2.60 6.82 -10.50
CA LEU A 184 -2.14 7.64 -9.37
C LEU A 184 -1.71 9.04 -9.82
N SER A 185 -1.04 9.14 -10.98
CA SER A 185 -0.54 10.41 -11.53
C SER A 185 -1.64 11.40 -11.87
N LEU A 186 -2.86 10.93 -12.17
CA LEU A 186 -4.04 11.76 -12.48
C LEU A 186 -4.44 12.68 -11.32
N ARG A 187 -3.99 12.40 -10.08
CA ARG A 187 -4.13 13.33 -8.96
C ARG A 187 -3.57 14.72 -9.27
N ARG A 188 -2.50 14.80 -10.07
CA ARG A 188 -1.87 16.07 -10.44
C ARG A 188 -2.76 16.91 -11.38
N VAL A 189 -3.58 16.23 -12.19
CA VAL A 189 -4.55 16.86 -13.10
C VAL A 189 -5.83 17.21 -12.35
N LEU A 190 -6.38 16.27 -11.58
CA LEU A 190 -7.67 16.41 -10.89
C LEU A 190 -7.59 17.21 -9.59
N GLY A 191 -6.40 17.38 -9.00
CA GLY A 191 -6.20 18.01 -7.69
C GLY A 191 -6.64 17.17 -6.49
N VAL A 192 -7.25 16.01 -6.71
CA VAL A 192 -7.79 15.12 -5.67
C VAL A 192 -7.30 13.68 -5.84
N ARG A 193 -7.26 12.93 -4.74
CA ARG A 193 -7.01 11.49 -4.76
C ARG A 193 -8.22 10.75 -5.34
N ASN A 194 -7.97 9.64 -6.01
CA ASN A 194 -8.96 8.71 -6.54
C ASN A 194 -8.85 7.34 -5.87
N SER A 195 -9.74 6.40 -6.22
CA SER A 195 -9.83 5.05 -5.65
C SER A 195 -8.51 4.27 -5.73
N THR A 196 -7.68 4.50 -6.76
CA THR A 196 -6.38 3.84 -6.90
C THR A 196 -5.46 4.06 -5.70
N HIS A 197 -5.57 5.22 -5.01
CA HIS A 197 -4.78 5.50 -3.81
C HIS A 197 -5.14 4.59 -2.62
N THR A 198 -6.34 4.01 -2.61
CA THR A 198 -6.74 2.97 -1.66
C THR A 198 -6.29 1.60 -2.14
N LEU A 199 -6.51 1.27 -3.42
CA LEU A 199 -6.19 -0.03 -4.00
C LEU A 199 -4.71 -0.40 -3.85
N VAL A 200 -3.80 0.52 -4.14
CA VAL A 200 -2.34 0.26 -4.04
C VAL A 200 -1.87 -0.02 -2.61
N LYS A 201 -2.68 0.29 -1.60
CA LYS A 201 -2.35 -0.01 -0.19
C LYS A 201 -2.84 -1.38 0.27
N ILE A 202 -3.76 -1.99 -0.48
CA ILE A 202 -4.38 -3.27 -0.12
C ILE A 202 -4.07 -4.38 -1.13
N MET A 203 -3.48 -4.06 -2.28
CA MET A 203 -3.17 -5.04 -3.32
C MET A 203 -2.13 -6.06 -2.83
N GLN A 204 -2.22 -7.28 -3.37
CA GLN A 204 -1.33 -8.39 -3.08
C GLN A 204 -0.44 -8.68 -4.31
N PRO A 205 0.83 -8.22 -4.30
CA PRO A 205 1.73 -8.36 -5.45
C PRO A 205 2.26 -9.78 -5.71
N PHE A 206 2.15 -10.70 -4.74
CA PHE A 206 2.68 -12.05 -4.89
C PHE A 206 1.67 -13.05 -5.44
N ALA A 207 2.15 -14.08 -6.14
CA ALA A 207 1.33 -15.21 -6.57
C ALA A 207 0.84 -16.06 -5.39
N GLY A 208 1.68 -16.25 -4.37
CA GLY A 208 1.37 -16.99 -3.15
C GLY A 208 0.87 -16.10 -2.01
N PRO A 209 0.52 -16.72 -0.86
CA PRO A 209 0.06 -15.98 0.31
C PRO A 209 1.15 -15.10 0.92
N ALA A 210 0.75 -13.92 1.42
CA ALA A 210 1.64 -12.96 2.05
C ALA A 210 0.93 -12.18 3.16
N LEU A 211 1.69 -11.50 4.01
CA LEU A 211 1.17 -10.55 4.99
C LEU A 211 1.15 -9.15 4.38
N ARG A 212 -0.03 -8.55 4.23
CA ARG A 212 -0.21 -7.16 3.79
C ARG A 212 -0.26 -6.21 4.99
N LEU A 213 0.63 -5.24 5.04
CA LEU A 213 0.51 -4.14 6.01
C LEU A 213 -0.34 -3.03 5.38
N VAL A 214 -1.49 -2.76 5.98
CA VAL A 214 -2.47 -1.81 5.45
C VAL A 214 -2.67 -0.66 6.42
N SER A 215 -2.63 0.57 5.90
CA SER A 215 -2.87 1.75 6.72
C SER A 215 -4.09 2.54 6.26
N TYR A 216 -4.87 3.02 7.23
CA TYR A 216 -5.91 4.01 7.00
C TYR A 216 -5.56 5.34 7.69
N THR A 217 -6.16 6.43 7.22
CA THR A 217 -6.00 7.77 7.83
C THR A 217 -7.32 8.29 8.41
N HIS A 218 -8.45 7.95 7.80
CA HIS A 218 -9.78 8.38 8.21
C HIS A 218 -10.59 7.19 8.72
N PRO A 219 -11.39 7.35 9.78
CA PRO A 219 -12.13 6.25 10.43
C PRO A 219 -13.05 5.47 9.49
N GLU A 220 -13.67 6.11 8.50
CA GLU A 220 -14.53 5.45 7.51
C GLU A 220 -13.81 4.34 6.73
N TYR A 221 -12.50 4.49 6.51
CA TYR A 221 -11.71 3.43 5.86
C TYR A 221 -11.41 2.25 6.78
N LEU A 222 -11.41 2.44 8.11
CA LEU A 222 -11.29 1.31 9.04
C LEU A 222 -12.49 0.37 8.91
N GLU A 223 -13.69 0.93 8.82
CA GLU A 223 -14.93 0.16 8.70
C GLU A 223 -14.99 -0.53 7.33
N MET A 224 -14.84 0.20 6.25
CA MET A 224 -14.93 -0.31 4.89
C MET A 224 -13.85 -1.35 4.58
N LEU A 225 -12.57 -1.10 4.93
CA LEU A 225 -11.50 -2.07 4.70
C LEU A 225 -11.60 -3.27 5.66
N GLY A 226 -12.07 -3.05 6.89
CA GLY A 226 -12.37 -4.15 7.82
C GLY A 226 -13.42 -5.08 7.26
N GLU A 227 -14.52 -4.55 6.75
CA GLU A 227 -15.58 -5.33 6.09
C GLU A 227 -15.04 -6.05 4.84
N TYR A 228 -14.23 -5.36 4.00
CA TYR A 228 -13.59 -5.98 2.84
C TYR A 228 -12.74 -7.19 3.23
N PHE A 229 -11.89 -7.09 4.26
CA PHE A 229 -11.03 -8.19 4.69
C PHE A 229 -11.81 -9.35 5.31
N LEU A 230 -12.95 -9.08 5.96
CA LEU A 230 -13.81 -10.12 6.55
C LEU A 230 -14.64 -10.87 5.52
N THR A 231 -15.14 -10.18 4.48
CA THR A 231 -16.21 -10.72 3.63
C THR A 231 -15.81 -10.95 2.18
N SER A 232 -14.81 -10.23 1.66
CA SER A 232 -14.51 -10.15 0.23
C SER A 232 -13.07 -10.49 -0.14
N SER A 233 -12.13 -10.45 0.81
CA SER A 233 -10.74 -10.86 0.61
C SER A 233 -10.64 -12.37 0.57
N ASP A 234 -9.87 -12.90 -0.39
CA ASP A 234 -9.58 -14.33 -0.49
C ASP A 234 -8.55 -14.75 0.59
N PRO A 235 -8.91 -15.61 1.55
CA PRO A 235 -7.99 -16.08 2.59
C PRO A 235 -6.76 -16.84 2.03
N ALA A 236 -6.87 -17.46 0.86
CA ALA A 236 -5.77 -18.15 0.22
C ALA A 236 -4.65 -17.18 -0.24
N ARG A 237 -4.95 -15.89 -0.36
CA ARG A 237 -4.00 -14.82 -0.69
C ARG A 237 -3.21 -14.32 0.52
N GLY A 238 -3.43 -14.87 1.71
CA GLY A 238 -2.78 -14.48 2.97
C GLY A 238 -3.57 -13.47 3.77
N ASP A 239 -2.91 -12.84 4.72
CA ASP A 239 -3.52 -12.04 5.77
C ASP A 239 -3.27 -10.53 5.58
N ALA A 240 -3.97 -9.75 6.40
CA ALA A 240 -3.74 -8.30 6.44
C ALA A 240 -3.68 -7.78 7.88
N PHE A 241 -2.73 -6.88 8.15
CA PHE A 241 -2.76 -6.00 9.30
C PHE A 241 -3.37 -4.67 8.90
N LEU A 242 -4.40 -4.23 9.59
CA LEU A 242 -5.04 -2.95 9.39
C LEU A 242 -4.76 -2.05 10.60
N MET A 243 -4.13 -0.90 10.35
CA MET A 243 -3.75 0.04 11.40
C MET A 243 -3.90 1.49 10.96
N ARG A 244 -4.01 2.40 11.92
CA ARG A 244 -3.96 3.83 11.60
C ARG A 244 -2.55 4.20 11.17
N GLY A 245 -2.40 4.74 9.96
CA GLY A 245 -1.09 5.08 9.41
C GLY A 245 -0.39 6.22 10.17
N THR A 246 0.93 6.13 10.27
CA THR A 246 1.79 7.26 10.65
C THR A 246 2.02 8.12 9.42
N GLU A 247 1.34 9.25 9.35
CA GLU A 247 1.23 10.10 8.15
C GLU A 247 0.74 9.36 6.89
N GLY A 248 0.11 8.20 7.08
CA GLY A 248 -0.40 7.33 6.01
C GLY A 248 0.56 6.23 5.56
N GLU A 249 1.74 6.12 6.18
CA GLU A 249 2.65 4.99 6.07
C GLU A 249 2.29 3.90 7.09
N THR A 250 2.71 2.65 6.83
CA THR A 250 2.32 1.48 7.61
C THR A 250 3.23 1.20 8.81
N VAL A 251 4.18 2.06 9.10
CA VAL A 251 5.02 1.95 10.29
C VAL A 251 4.27 2.45 11.53
N ALA A 252 4.43 1.79 12.67
CA ALA A 252 3.90 2.24 13.94
C ALA A 252 4.46 3.61 14.33
N ASN A 253 3.62 4.43 14.97
CA ASN A 253 4.07 5.73 15.44
C ASN A 253 4.99 5.54 16.66
N ALA A 254 6.20 6.08 16.58
CA ALA A 254 7.20 5.91 17.63
C ALA A 254 6.81 6.53 18.98
N ASN A 255 5.90 7.51 18.99
CA ASN A 255 5.49 8.23 20.21
C ASN A 255 4.21 7.67 20.87
N LYS A 256 3.57 6.66 20.26
CA LYS A 256 2.34 6.05 20.77
C LYS A 256 2.09 4.70 20.12
N ALA A 257 1.50 3.75 20.83
CA ALA A 257 1.02 2.53 20.23
C ALA A 257 -0.28 2.78 19.47
N GLN A 258 -0.31 2.36 18.21
CA GLN A 258 -1.52 2.36 17.39
C GLN A 258 -2.17 0.99 17.47
N GLN A 259 -3.51 0.95 17.41
CA GLN A 259 -4.23 -0.30 17.27
C GLN A 259 -3.80 -1.00 15.99
N ILE A 260 -3.54 -2.31 16.09
CA ILE A 260 -3.29 -3.20 14.95
C ILE A 260 -4.32 -4.32 15.01
N ASP A 261 -5.13 -4.39 13.97
CA ASP A 261 -6.10 -5.46 13.75
C ASP A 261 -5.54 -6.44 12.72
N TRP A 262 -5.60 -7.72 13.01
CA TRP A 262 -5.20 -8.80 12.12
C TRP A 262 -6.42 -9.47 11.52
N PHE A 263 -6.49 -9.48 10.21
CA PHE A 263 -7.52 -10.16 9.43
C PHE A 263 -6.92 -11.43 8.82
N HIS A 264 -7.47 -12.57 9.20
CA HIS A 264 -7.02 -13.90 8.78
C HIS A 264 -8.19 -14.88 8.75
N GLY A 265 -8.28 -15.70 7.70
CA GLY A 265 -9.30 -16.75 7.58
C GLY A 265 -10.76 -16.27 7.70
N GLY A 266 -11.04 -14.99 7.38
CA GLY A 266 -12.36 -14.39 7.55
C GLY A 266 -12.66 -13.90 8.98
N GLU A 267 -11.65 -13.88 9.85
CA GLU A 267 -11.74 -13.40 11.23
C GLU A 267 -10.92 -12.13 11.46
N ARG A 268 -11.27 -11.37 12.50
CA ARG A 268 -10.54 -10.21 12.99
C ARG A 268 -10.05 -10.46 14.40
N THR A 269 -8.74 -10.31 14.61
CA THR A 269 -8.10 -10.37 15.93
C THR A 269 -7.44 -9.04 16.25
N LEU A 270 -7.70 -8.49 17.44
CA LEU A 270 -6.98 -7.33 17.95
C LEU A 270 -5.60 -7.78 18.46
N LEU A 271 -4.52 -7.39 17.78
CA LEU A 271 -3.16 -7.74 18.17
C LEU A 271 -2.53 -6.73 19.12
N VAL A 272 -2.74 -5.44 18.84
CA VAL A 272 -2.18 -4.35 19.63
C VAL A 272 -3.31 -3.40 20.00
N GLU A 273 -3.47 -3.15 21.29
CA GLU A 273 -4.39 -2.12 21.77
C GLU A 273 -3.80 -0.72 21.59
N LYS A 274 -4.70 0.23 21.34
CA LYS A 274 -4.30 1.62 21.21
C LYS A 274 -3.87 2.19 22.57
N GLN A 275 -2.65 2.73 22.61
CA GLN A 275 -2.14 3.54 23.74
C GLN A 275 -1.90 4.97 23.27
N LEU A 276 -2.37 5.95 24.05
CA LEU A 276 -2.30 7.36 23.67
C LEU A 276 -0.90 7.97 23.91
N LEU A 277 -0.18 7.45 24.89
CA LEU A 277 1.15 7.90 25.29
C LEU A 277 2.03 6.70 25.59
N VAL A 278 3.30 6.76 25.21
CA VAL A 278 4.35 5.89 25.73
C VAL A 278 4.95 6.52 26.98
N GLU A 279 5.36 5.71 27.95
CA GLU A 279 5.92 6.18 29.22
C GLU A 279 7.22 6.95 29.01
N GLU A 280 8.06 6.48 28.08
CA GLU A 280 9.30 7.14 27.68
C GLU A 280 9.27 7.46 26.18
N LEU A 281 9.48 8.74 25.83
CA LEU A 281 9.59 9.14 24.44
C LEU A 281 10.93 8.65 23.87
N PRO A 282 10.92 7.92 22.74
CA PRO A 282 12.16 7.47 22.12
C PRO A 282 12.95 8.66 21.57
N HIS A 283 14.26 8.50 21.54
CA HIS A 283 15.13 9.45 20.86
C HIS A 283 14.97 9.31 19.35
N LEU A 284 14.29 10.25 18.70
CA LEU A 284 14.00 10.25 17.28
C LEU A 284 15.03 11.09 16.49
N PRO A 285 15.08 10.94 15.14
CA PRO A 285 15.94 11.77 14.30
C PRO A 285 15.69 13.26 14.54
N ALA A 286 16.77 14.04 14.61
CA ALA A 286 16.70 15.48 14.85
C ALA A 286 16.00 16.22 13.71
N GLU A 287 16.27 15.80 12.47
CA GLU A 287 15.66 16.33 11.25
C GLU A 287 14.83 15.27 10.54
N ARG A 288 14.04 15.70 9.57
CA ARG A 288 13.09 14.84 8.86
C ARG A 288 13.53 14.42 7.46
N ASP A 289 14.65 14.99 6.99
CA ASP A 289 15.22 14.66 5.69
C ASP A 289 15.67 13.19 5.60
N ALA A 290 15.89 12.71 4.38
CA ALA A 290 16.23 11.32 4.14
C ALA A 290 17.61 10.93 4.71
N ALA A 291 18.59 11.83 4.64
CA ALA A 291 19.96 11.55 5.08
C ALA A 291 20.02 11.42 6.60
N THR A 292 19.52 12.40 7.35
CA THR A 292 19.45 12.36 8.83
C THR A 292 18.62 11.18 9.33
N THR A 293 17.50 10.88 8.64
CA THR A 293 16.68 9.69 8.96
C THR A 293 17.47 8.41 8.73
N ALA A 294 18.21 8.29 7.63
CA ALA A 294 19.02 7.12 7.31
C ALA A 294 20.18 6.92 8.30
N GLU A 295 20.90 7.98 8.69
CA GLU A 295 21.93 7.93 9.73
C GLU A 295 21.40 7.39 11.05
N TRP A 296 20.24 7.91 11.47
CA TRP A 296 19.58 7.45 12.69
C TRP A 296 19.14 5.99 12.59
N VAL A 297 18.52 5.57 11.47
CA VAL A 297 18.15 4.16 11.22
C VAL A 297 19.38 3.27 11.27
N ALA A 298 20.50 3.68 10.67
CA ALA A 298 21.76 2.93 10.72
C ALA A 298 22.28 2.79 12.16
N ALA A 299 22.20 3.84 12.98
CA ALA A 299 22.57 3.79 14.40
C ALA A 299 21.68 2.80 15.20
N VAL A 300 20.36 2.79 14.93
CA VAL A 300 19.46 1.78 15.52
C VAL A 300 19.86 0.36 15.11
N LEU A 301 20.15 0.14 13.83
CA LEU A 301 20.54 -1.18 13.33
C LEU A 301 21.90 -1.65 13.91
N ARG A 302 22.80 -0.73 14.28
CA ARG A 302 24.05 -1.07 15.02
C ARG A 302 23.86 -1.25 16.53
N GLY A 303 22.66 -0.97 17.05
CA GLY A 303 22.36 -1.05 18.49
C GLY A 303 22.85 0.17 19.31
N GLU A 304 23.23 1.26 18.67
CA GLU A 304 23.67 2.53 19.30
C GLU A 304 22.47 3.34 19.82
N VAL A 305 21.32 3.18 19.17
CA VAL A 305 20.03 3.77 19.54
C VAL A 305 19.01 2.66 19.71
N PRO A 306 18.20 2.66 20.77
CA PRO A 306 17.18 1.64 20.96
C PRO A 306 16.08 1.73 19.91
N VAL A 307 15.54 0.58 19.49
CA VAL A 307 14.36 0.51 18.62
C VAL A 307 13.15 1.09 19.37
N PRO A 308 12.37 2.01 18.79
CA PRO A 308 11.14 2.48 19.43
C PRO A 308 10.21 1.31 19.80
N PRO A 309 9.68 1.22 21.03
CA PRO A 309 8.93 0.05 21.51
C PRO A 309 7.74 -0.33 20.63
N SER A 310 7.02 0.67 20.10
CA SER A 310 5.88 0.43 19.20
C SER A 310 6.30 -0.21 17.87
N ILE A 311 7.48 0.13 17.34
CA ILE A 311 8.02 -0.47 16.12
C ILE A 311 8.56 -1.87 16.42
N ALA A 312 9.23 -2.08 17.56
CA ALA A 312 9.67 -3.40 17.99
C ALA A 312 8.48 -4.37 18.14
N GLY A 313 7.41 -3.94 18.82
CA GLY A 313 6.18 -4.73 18.93
C GLY A 313 5.52 -5.01 17.57
N GLN A 314 5.51 -4.03 16.66
CA GLN A 314 5.01 -4.25 15.30
C GLN A 314 5.84 -5.30 14.55
N VAL A 315 7.16 -5.28 14.67
CA VAL A 315 8.06 -6.29 14.06
C VAL A 315 7.71 -7.69 14.59
N GLU A 316 7.58 -7.85 15.91
CA GLU A 316 7.22 -9.14 16.54
C GLU A 316 5.90 -9.69 15.99
N GLN A 317 4.86 -8.86 15.92
CA GLN A 317 3.56 -9.27 15.37
C GLN A 317 3.65 -9.64 13.88
N CYS A 318 4.39 -8.87 13.08
CA CYS A 318 4.60 -9.17 11.67
C CYS A 318 5.31 -10.51 11.46
N LEU A 319 6.35 -10.80 12.23
CA LEU A 319 7.09 -12.06 12.13
C LEU A 319 6.22 -13.26 12.58
N MET A 320 5.46 -13.10 13.66
CA MET A 320 4.52 -14.12 14.13
C MET A 320 3.49 -14.46 13.05
N ALA A 321 2.80 -13.47 12.50
CA ALA A 321 1.77 -13.69 11.48
C ALA A 321 2.36 -14.25 10.18
N SER A 322 3.51 -13.71 9.72
CA SER A 322 4.21 -14.17 8.51
C SER A 322 4.63 -15.64 8.62
N ARG A 323 5.14 -16.08 9.78
CA ARG A 323 5.46 -17.50 10.06
C ARG A 323 4.22 -18.37 10.03
N GLN A 324 3.11 -17.93 10.61
CA GLN A 324 1.84 -18.67 10.58
C GLN A 324 1.29 -18.82 9.14
N ILE A 325 1.41 -17.78 8.33
CA ILE A 325 1.00 -17.85 6.92
C ILE A 325 1.85 -18.89 6.16
N ALA A 326 3.18 -18.86 6.36
CA ALA A 326 4.10 -19.80 5.69
C ALA A 326 3.85 -21.27 6.09
N ALA A 327 3.39 -21.52 7.30
CA ALA A 327 3.11 -22.85 7.83
C ALA A 327 1.75 -23.45 7.38
N ARG A 328 0.89 -22.66 6.71
CA ARG A 328 -0.41 -23.16 6.24
C ARG A 328 -0.23 -24.18 5.11
N PRO A 329 -1.01 -25.27 5.09
CA PRO A 329 -1.06 -26.18 3.95
C PRO A 329 -1.43 -25.41 2.67
N ARG A 330 -0.73 -25.70 1.58
CA ARG A 330 -1.00 -25.12 0.25
C ARG A 330 -2.12 -25.89 -0.47
#